data_edc87b387fe6387a14ec8b7a1407e1b8
#
_entry.id   edc87b387fe6387a14ec8b7a1407e1b8
#
_cell.length_a   1.000
_cell.length_b   1.000
_cell.length_c   1.000
_cell.angle_alpha   90.00
_cell.angle_beta   90.00
_cell.angle_gamma   90.00
#
_symmetry.space_group_name_H-M   'P 1'
#
loop_
_entity.id
_entity.type
_entity.pdbx_description
1 polymer ?
#
loop_
_entity_poly.entity_id
_entity_poly.type
_entity_poly.pdbx_seq_one_letter_code
_entity_poly.pdbx_strand_id
1 'polypeptide(L)'
;MANDFKRFCVPNVGTSNTDLYTVPAGSGSSALETIVIGITMANKSTSGITASIFIDNEDGSNDVFIVKDATIPAGTSLEVMSGNKLVLQNDGSNADVLEGIASTSNALDVTVSVLEDV
;
A
#
# COMPACT_ATOMS: atom_id res chain seq x y z
N MET A 1 2.39 4.48 -25.04
CA MET A 1 2.16 4.33 -23.62
C MET A 1 3.44 3.97 -22.92
N ALA A 2 3.83 4.69 -21.91
CA ALA A 2 5.09 4.45 -21.21
C ALA A 2 4.82 3.83 -19.84
N ASN A 3 5.65 2.87 -19.45
CA ASN A 3 5.64 2.34 -18.10
C ASN A 3 6.56 3.20 -17.24
N ASP A 4 6.15 3.45 -16.02
CA ASP A 4 6.85 4.35 -15.13
C ASP A 4 7.06 3.69 -13.78
N PHE A 5 8.31 3.54 -13.37
CA PHE A 5 8.63 3.01 -12.04
C PHE A 5 8.53 4.14 -11.03
N LYS A 6 7.82 3.91 -9.94
CA LYS A 6 7.66 4.89 -8.87
C LYS A 6 7.83 4.25 -7.50
N ARG A 7 8.21 5.08 -6.55
CA ARG A 7 8.37 4.70 -5.16
C ARG A 7 7.62 5.71 -4.31
N PHE A 8 6.85 5.21 -3.37
CA PHE A 8 6.10 6.03 -2.42
C PHE A 8 6.55 5.68 -1.02
N CYS A 9 6.92 6.70 -0.25
CA CYS A 9 7.35 6.56 1.13
C CYS A 9 6.30 7.20 2.02
N VAL A 10 5.73 6.42 2.94
CA VAL A 10 4.71 6.90 3.86
C VAL A 10 5.23 6.74 5.28
N PRO A 11 5.72 7.81 5.88
CA PRO A 11 6.19 7.74 7.27
C PRO A 11 5.02 7.81 8.23
N ASN A 12 5.20 7.24 9.39
CA ASN A 12 4.27 7.38 10.52
C ASN A 12 2.84 6.97 10.16
N VAL A 13 2.69 5.75 9.66
CA VAL A 13 1.37 5.20 9.38
C VAL A 13 0.54 5.24 10.65
N GLY A 14 -0.69 5.76 10.53
CA GLY A 14 -1.54 6.02 11.67
C GLY A 14 -2.23 4.79 12.23
N THR A 15 -2.97 5.00 13.30
CA THR A 15 -3.78 3.96 13.94
C THR A 15 -5.18 3.86 13.33
N SER A 16 -5.46 4.67 12.33
CA SER A 16 -6.64 4.58 11.48
C SER A 16 -6.19 4.40 10.04
N ASN A 17 -7.14 4.21 9.13
CA ASN A 17 -6.84 3.98 7.71
C ASN A 17 -5.94 5.09 7.17
N THR A 18 -4.80 4.72 6.63
CA THR A 18 -3.81 5.64 6.08
C THR A 18 -3.56 5.26 4.63
N ASP A 19 -3.77 6.20 3.70
CA ASP A 19 -3.54 5.96 2.28
C ASP A 19 -2.05 5.80 2.02
N LEU A 20 -1.68 4.69 1.38
CA LEU A 20 -0.30 4.41 0.98
C LEU A 20 -0.09 4.72 -0.50
N TYR A 21 -1.06 4.36 -1.33
CA TYR A 21 -0.98 4.58 -2.76
C TYR A 21 -2.38 4.52 -3.38
N THR A 22 -2.69 5.50 -4.20
CA THR A 22 -3.94 5.53 -4.97
C THR A 22 -3.61 5.41 -6.45
N VAL A 23 -4.23 4.47 -7.14
CA VAL A 23 -4.00 4.29 -8.57
C VAL A 23 -4.56 5.50 -9.32
N PRO A 24 -3.73 6.21 -10.11
CA PRO A 24 -4.24 7.35 -10.87
C PRO A 24 -5.11 6.90 -12.03
N ALA A 25 -6.01 7.78 -12.48
CA ALA A 25 -6.71 7.57 -13.72
C ALA A 25 -5.78 7.87 -14.90
N GLY A 26 -6.03 7.25 -16.03
CA GLY A 26 -5.33 7.57 -17.26
C GLY A 26 -5.83 8.89 -17.86
N SER A 27 -5.25 9.28 -18.98
CA SER A 27 -5.61 10.51 -19.70
C SER A 27 -7.10 10.51 -20.02
N GLY A 28 -7.77 11.64 -19.75
CA GLY A 28 -9.19 11.78 -20.02
C GLY A 28 -10.07 10.92 -19.14
N SER A 29 -9.62 10.60 -17.92
CA SER A 29 -10.32 9.73 -16.98
C SER A 29 -10.50 8.32 -17.52
N SER A 30 -9.55 7.81 -18.27
CA SER A 30 -9.54 6.44 -18.75
C SER A 30 -9.04 5.49 -17.68
N ALA A 31 -9.30 4.19 -17.90
CA ALA A 31 -8.81 3.15 -16.99
C ALA A 31 -7.28 3.06 -17.03
N LEU A 32 -6.69 2.68 -15.89
CA LEU A 32 -5.25 2.50 -15.79
C LEU A 32 -4.96 1.42 -14.76
N GLU A 33 -3.88 0.68 -14.96
CA GLU A 33 -3.44 -0.37 -14.05
C GLU A 33 -2.05 -0.05 -13.50
N THR A 34 -1.81 -0.53 -12.29
CA THR A 34 -0.51 -0.43 -11.63
C THR A 34 -0.12 -1.79 -11.09
N ILE A 35 1.13 -2.16 -11.27
CA ILE A 35 1.70 -3.37 -10.66
C ILE A 35 2.49 -2.96 -9.43
N VAL A 36 2.10 -3.46 -8.27
CA VAL A 36 2.87 -3.28 -7.05
C VAL A 36 3.99 -4.30 -7.05
N ILE A 37 5.23 -3.83 -7.00
CA ILE A 37 6.41 -4.66 -7.06
C ILE A 37 6.85 -5.07 -5.66
N GLY A 38 6.70 -4.18 -4.69
CA GLY A 38 7.09 -4.47 -3.32
C GLY A 38 6.44 -3.55 -2.32
N ILE A 39 6.23 -4.06 -1.12
CA ILE A 39 5.73 -3.30 0.02
C ILE A 39 6.58 -3.70 1.22
N THR A 40 7.26 -2.74 1.82
CA THR A 40 8.08 -2.98 3.01
C THR A 40 7.55 -2.16 4.16
N MET A 41 7.28 -2.82 5.30
CA MET A 41 6.87 -2.16 6.52
C MET A 41 8.01 -2.20 7.52
N ALA A 42 8.38 -1.05 8.07
CA ALA A 42 9.47 -0.97 9.04
C ALA A 42 8.96 -0.43 10.36
N ASN A 43 9.18 -1.18 11.43
CA ASN A 43 8.89 -0.71 12.79
C ASN A 43 10.12 0.00 13.33
N LYS A 44 10.04 1.32 13.40
CA LYS A 44 11.15 2.15 13.89
C LYS A 44 11.05 2.46 15.38
N SER A 45 10.08 1.89 16.07
CA SER A 45 9.90 2.10 17.51
C SER A 45 10.73 1.11 18.33
N THR A 46 10.71 1.29 19.63
CA THR A 46 11.44 0.42 20.57
C THR A 46 10.57 -0.71 21.11
N SER A 47 9.34 -0.84 20.62
CA SER A 47 8.40 -1.90 21.04
C SER A 47 7.85 -2.61 19.82
N GLY A 48 7.45 -3.88 19.99
CA GLY A 48 6.75 -4.59 18.93
C GLY A 48 5.40 -3.98 18.63
N ILE A 49 4.99 -4.02 17.36
CA ILE A 49 3.69 -3.51 16.92
C ILE A 49 3.02 -4.55 16.03
N THR A 50 1.74 -4.34 15.75
CA THR A 50 1.06 -5.05 14.67
C THR A 50 0.69 -4.06 13.58
N ALA A 51 0.62 -4.55 12.34
CA ALA A 51 0.30 -3.72 11.20
C ALA A 51 -0.51 -4.51 10.17
N SER A 52 -1.32 -3.77 9.41
CA SER A 52 -2.17 -4.35 8.37
C SER A 52 -2.02 -3.55 7.10
N ILE A 53 -2.07 -4.24 5.95
CA ILE A 53 -2.11 -3.63 4.62
C ILE A 53 -3.33 -4.20 3.92
N PHE A 54 -4.13 -3.34 3.31
CA PHE A 54 -5.34 -3.77 2.62
C PHE A 54 -5.64 -2.88 1.42
N ILE A 55 -6.52 -3.36 0.57
CA ILE A 55 -6.98 -2.64 -0.61
C ILE A 55 -8.40 -2.16 -0.35
N ASP A 56 -8.61 -0.85 -0.45
CA ASP A 56 -9.94 -0.28 -0.56
C ASP A 56 -10.34 -0.39 -2.03
N ASN A 57 -11.19 -1.35 -2.31
CA ASN A 57 -11.43 -1.87 -3.64
C ASN A 57 -12.30 -0.92 -4.47
N GLU A 58 -11.91 -0.69 -5.73
CA GLU A 58 -12.63 0.18 -6.65
C GLU A 58 -14.03 -0.36 -7.00
N ASP A 59 -14.23 -1.65 -6.87
CA ASP A 59 -15.50 -2.31 -7.23
C ASP A 59 -16.56 -2.22 -6.14
N GLY A 60 -16.23 -1.67 -4.98
CA GLY A 60 -17.20 -1.61 -3.91
C GLY A 60 -16.62 -1.00 -2.66
N SER A 61 -17.29 -1.24 -1.54
CA SER A 61 -16.90 -0.68 -0.26
C SER A 61 -16.25 -1.73 0.64
N ASN A 62 -15.73 -2.80 0.07
CA ASN A 62 -15.10 -3.87 0.83
C ASN A 62 -13.59 -3.69 0.86
N ASP A 63 -13.03 -3.71 2.05
CA ASP A 63 -11.58 -3.77 2.21
C ASP A 63 -11.10 -5.20 2.06
N VAL A 64 -10.07 -5.41 1.27
CA VAL A 64 -9.47 -6.71 1.05
C VAL A 64 -8.07 -6.69 1.62
N PHE A 65 -7.85 -7.49 2.66
CA PHE A 65 -6.56 -7.49 3.36
C PHE A 65 -5.52 -8.31 2.60
N ILE A 66 -4.33 -7.73 2.47
CA ILE A 66 -3.15 -8.44 2.00
C ILE A 66 -2.46 -9.08 3.20
N VAL A 67 -2.35 -8.34 4.29
CA VAL A 67 -1.87 -8.85 5.57
C VAL A 67 -2.65 -8.15 6.68
N LYS A 68 -3.02 -8.91 7.70
CA LYS A 68 -3.80 -8.37 8.82
C LYS A 68 -3.12 -8.68 10.14
N ASP A 69 -2.90 -7.61 10.93
CA ASP A 69 -2.34 -7.71 12.29
C ASP A 69 -1.03 -8.51 12.32
N ALA A 70 -0.17 -8.29 11.34
CA ALA A 70 1.15 -8.91 11.33
C ALA A 70 2.03 -8.31 12.41
N THR A 71 2.66 -9.17 13.20
CA THR A 71 3.57 -8.73 14.26
C THR A 71 4.90 -8.31 13.66
N ILE A 72 5.35 -7.10 13.98
CA ILE A 72 6.66 -6.60 13.56
C ILE A 72 7.45 -6.23 14.81
N PRO A 73 8.48 -7.01 15.15
CA PRO A 73 9.31 -6.69 16.33
C PRO A 73 10.00 -5.34 16.21
N ALA A 74 10.38 -4.79 17.34
CA ALA A 74 11.05 -3.49 17.40
C ALA A 74 12.28 -3.48 16.51
N GLY A 75 12.45 -2.39 15.73
CA GLY A 75 13.64 -2.18 14.92
C GLY A 75 13.77 -3.12 13.72
N THR A 76 12.71 -3.83 13.33
CA THR A 76 12.76 -4.78 12.21
C THR A 76 11.79 -4.37 11.11
N SER A 77 11.84 -5.07 9.99
CA SER A 77 10.95 -4.82 8.86
C SER A 77 10.29 -6.11 8.40
N LEU A 78 9.17 -5.96 7.70
CA LEU A 78 8.44 -7.05 7.08
C LEU A 78 8.24 -6.75 5.61
N GLU A 79 8.68 -7.67 4.74
CA GLU A 79 8.42 -7.59 3.31
C GLU A 79 7.11 -8.30 3.03
N VAL A 80 6.12 -7.54 2.56
CA VAL A 80 4.75 -8.04 2.38
C VAL A 80 4.60 -8.85 1.10
N MET A 81 5.34 -8.44 0.05
CA MET A 81 5.17 -8.98 -1.30
C MET A 81 6.27 -9.96 -1.65
N SER A 82 6.38 -11.03 -0.94
CA SER A 82 7.48 -12.00 -1.05
C SER A 82 7.52 -12.69 -2.43
N GLY A 83 7.94 -11.98 -3.44
CA GLY A 83 8.09 -12.49 -4.81
C GLY A 83 6.83 -12.46 -5.66
N ASN A 84 5.69 -12.12 -5.09
CA ASN A 84 4.43 -11.99 -5.82
C ASN A 84 4.23 -10.56 -6.28
N LYS A 85 3.42 -10.39 -7.32
CA LYS A 85 3.01 -9.08 -7.80
C LYS A 85 1.54 -8.89 -7.56
N LEU A 86 1.16 -7.64 -7.29
CA LEU A 86 -0.21 -7.27 -7.03
C LEU A 86 -0.64 -6.25 -8.08
N VAL A 87 -1.78 -6.50 -8.73
CA VAL A 87 -2.31 -5.56 -9.71
C VAL A 87 -3.39 -4.73 -9.04
N LEU A 88 -3.25 -3.42 -9.11
CA LEU A 88 -4.27 -2.47 -8.68
C LEU A 88 -4.82 -1.75 -9.90
N GLN A 89 -6.08 -1.33 -9.82
CA GLN A 89 -6.79 -0.79 -10.97
C GLN A 89 -7.51 0.51 -10.64
N ASN A 90 -7.65 1.33 -11.68
CA ASN A 90 -8.55 2.48 -11.68
C ASN A 90 -9.41 2.35 -12.93
N ASP A 91 -10.73 2.36 -12.78
CA ASP A 91 -11.64 2.15 -13.91
C ASP A 91 -11.97 3.46 -14.65
N GLY A 92 -11.32 4.56 -14.28
CA GLY A 92 -11.56 5.88 -14.83
C GLY A 92 -12.46 6.74 -13.95
N SER A 93 -13.19 6.13 -13.02
CA SER A 93 -14.08 6.81 -12.08
C SER A 93 -13.76 6.47 -10.64
N ASN A 94 -13.39 5.23 -10.38
CA ASN A 94 -13.06 4.73 -9.04
C ASN A 94 -11.70 4.08 -9.06
N ALA A 95 -10.96 4.26 -7.98
CA ALA A 95 -9.59 3.75 -7.86
C ALA A 95 -9.48 2.73 -6.73
N ASP A 96 -8.63 1.72 -6.94
CA ASP A 96 -8.12 0.95 -5.82
C ASP A 96 -7.18 1.84 -5.01
N VAL A 97 -7.31 1.80 -3.69
CA VAL A 97 -6.41 2.51 -2.78
C VAL A 97 -5.74 1.48 -1.88
N LEU A 98 -4.40 1.50 -1.88
CA LEU A 98 -3.64 0.68 -0.95
C LEU A 98 -3.53 1.44 0.36
N GLU A 99 -4.00 0.83 1.45
CA GLU A 99 -4.05 1.47 2.76
C GLU A 99 -3.36 0.65 3.82
N GLY A 100 -2.98 1.29 4.91
CA GLY A 100 -2.35 0.64 6.03
C GLY A 100 -2.83 1.15 7.36
N ILE A 101 -2.67 0.33 8.39
CA ILE A 101 -2.98 0.65 9.78
C ILE A 101 -1.88 0.09 10.65
N ALA A 102 -1.44 0.87 11.62
CA ALA A 102 -0.49 0.41 12.64
C ALA A 102 -1.17 0.42 14.01
N SER A 103 -0.74 -0.47 14.89
CA SER A 103 -1.28 -0.52 16.26
C SER A 103 -0.79 0.63 17.13
N THR A 104 0.28 1.31 16.71
CA THR A 104 0.91 2.39 17.47
C THR A 104 1.23 3.54 16.53
N SER A 105 0.93 4.76 16.93
CA SER A 105 1.23 5.94 16.13
C SER A 105 2.73 6.21 16.11
N ASN A 106 3.22 6.80 15.01
CA ASN A 106 4.63 7.19 14.81
C ASN A 106 5.62 6.03 14.91
N ALA A 107 5.17 4.80 14.66
CA ALA A 107 6.01 3.61 14.78
C ALA A 107 6.30 2.93 13.45
N LEU A 108 5.44 3.07 12.47
CA LEU A 108 5.52 2.32 11.22
C LEU A 108 5.77 3.24 10.03
N ASP A 109 6.83 2.92 9.28
CA ASP A 109 7.08 3.51 7.96
C ASP A 109 6.83 2.46 6.89
N VAL A 110 6.20 2.87 5.78
CA VAL A 110 5.92 1.97 4.67
C VAL A 110 6.52 2.53 3.39
N THR A 111 7.18 1.65 2.63
CA THR A 111 7.68 1.96 1.30
C THR A 111 6.98 1.08 0.29
N VAL A 112 6.40 1.69 -0.75
CA VAL A 112 5.69 0.97 -1.81
C VAL A 112 6.40 1.26 -3.13
N SER A 113 6.76 0.20 -3.85
CA SER A 113 7.36 0.30 -5.18
C SER A 113 6.36 -0.20 -6.21
N VAL A 114 6.13 0.58 -7.26
CA VAL A 114 5.11 0.27 -8.27
C VAL A 114 5.65 0.50 -9.67
N LEU A 115 4.99 -0.14 -10.62
CA LEU A 115 5.14 0.14 -12.05
C LEU A 115 3.77 0.58 -12.56
N GLU A 116 3.68 1.84 -12.94
CA GLU A 116 2.44 2.40 -13.49
C GLU A 116 2.45 2.31 -15.01
N ASP A 117 1.32 1.89 -15.56
CA ASP A 117 1.11 1.91 -17.00
C ASP A 117 0.49 3.26 -17.36
N VAL A 118 1.31 4.19 -17.79
CA VAL A 118 0.89 5.57 -18.11
C VAL A 118 0.99 5.89 -19.59
#